data_95947b86776020824bebf5c742210378
#
_entry.id   95947b86776020824bebf5c742210378
#
_cell.length_a   1.000
_cell.length_b   1.000
_cell.length_c   1.000
_cell.angle_alpha   90.00
_cell.angle_beta   90.00
_cell.angle_gamma   90.00
#
_symmetry.space_group_name_H-M   'P 1'
#
loop_
_entity.id
_entity.type
_entity.pdbx_description
1 polymer ?
#
loop_
_entity_poly.entity_id
_entity_poly.type
_entity_poly.pdbx_seq_one_letter_code
_entity_poly.pdbx_strand_id
1 'polypeptide(L)'
;MTVKIRLSRRGAKKRPFYRIVVADVRAPRDGKFIEKVGTFDPLKDKMDKSRLNLEMDRIKHWLNTGAQPTEKVHRFLSDAGLMEAPRKRNNPNKAKPKKKAQERIKAKQEAIQKKKEEEKQDKDKQIDVSKEAKATEEQAAKPAEEAKAT
;
A
#
# COMPACT_ATOMS: atom_id res chain seq x y z
N MET A 1 -25.75 26.63 11.67
CA MET A 1 -24.91 26.68 10.45
C MET A 1 -23.97 25.49 10.46
N THR A 2 -23.89 24.76 9.33
CA THR A 2 -23.00 23.59 9.27
C THR A 2 -21.69 23.97 8.60
N VAL A 3 -20.61 23.95 9.38
CA VAL A 3 -19.26 24.29 8.91
C VAL A 3 -18.52 23.02 8.53
N LYS A 4 -17.79 23.05 7.40
CA LYS A 4 -16.94 21.92 6.96
C LYS A 4 -15.49 22.34 6.75
N ILE A 5 -14.59 21.41 7.07
CA ILE A 5 -13.18 21.53 6.70
C ILE A 5 -13.00 20.80 5.36
N ARG A 6 -12.63 21.53 4.32
CA ARG A 6 -12.58 21.03 2.96
C ARG A 6 -11.39 21.57 2.16
N LEU A 7 -11.13 20.95 1.01
CA LEU A 7 -10.13 21.41 0.06
C LEU A 7 -10.73 22.44 -0.90
N SER A 8 -10.11 23.60 -1.00
CA SER A 8 -10.35 24.60 -2.05
C SER A 8 -9.21 24.55 -3.06
N ARG A 9 -9.55 24.40 -4.35
CA ARG A 9 -8.54 24.32 -5.41
C ARG A 9 -7.99 25.71 -5.74
N ARG A 10 -6.69 25.76 -5.94
CA ARG A 10 -5.93 26.89 -6.43
C ARG A 10 -4.88 26.41 -7.43
N GLY A 11 -4.05 27.32 -7.92
CA GLY A 11 -3.00 27.00 -8.88
C GLY A 11 -3.48 27.08 -10.33
N ALA A 12 -2.59 26.76 -11.25
CA ALA A 12 -2.78 26.87 -12.69
C ALA A 12 -3.35 25.58 -13.30
N LYS A 13 -3.63 25.62 -14.63
CA LYS A 13 -3.97 24.44 -15.43
C LYS A 13 -2.80 23.44 -15.38
N LYS A 14 -3.10 22.18 -15.14
CA LYS A 14 -2.14 21.07 -14.95
C LYS A 14 -1.23 21.15 -13.70
N ARG A 15 -1.29 22.25 -12.91
CA ARG A 15 -0.56 22.41 -11.64
C ARG A 15 -1.54 22.70 -10.49
N PRO A 16 -2.32 21.72 -10.02
CA PRO A 16 -3.26 21.90 -8.93
C PRO A 16 -2.53 22.10 -7.60
N PHE A 17 -2.99 23.07 -6.83
CA PHE A 17 -2.59 23.31 -5.46
C PHE A 17 -3.86 23.47 -4.63
N TYR A 18 -3.90 22.94 -3.41
CA TYR A 18 -5.09 22.96 -2.58
C TYR A 18 -4.82 23.70 -1.27
N ARG A 19 -5.76 24.53 -0.87
CA ARG A 19 -5.84 25.08 0.47
C ARG A 19 -6.83 24.24 1.28
N ILE A 20 -6.49 23.93 2.51
CA ILE A 20 -7.42 23.32 3.46
C ILE A 20 -8.08 24.48 4.18
N VAL A 21 -9.40 24.57 4.02
CA VAL A 21 -10.17 25.72 4.49
C VAL A 21 -11.39 25.28 5.28
N VAL A 22 -11.76 26.11 6.24
CA VAL A 22 -13.01 26.02 6.98
C VAL A 22 -14.03 26.90 6.29
N ALA A 23 -15.14 26.35 5.88
CA ALA A 23 -16.17 27.07 5.13
C ALA A 23 -17.57 26.54 5.42
N ASP A 24 -18.57 27.36 5.18
CA ASP A 24 -19.98 26.94 5.19
C ASP A 24 -20.22 25.89 4.09
N VAL A 25 -21.06 24.90 4.42
CA VAL A 25 -21.46 23.82 3.49
C VAL A 25 -22.07 24.35 2.21
N ARG A 26 -22.83 25.46 2.28
CA ARG A 26 -23.52 26.07 1.16
C ARG A 26 -22.58 26.86 0.23
N ALA A 27 -21.41 27.27 0.72
CA ALA A 27 -20.47 28.05 -0.07
C ALA A 27 -19.88 27.19 -1.20
N PRO A 28 -19.64 27.75 -2.41
CA PRO A 28 -18.98 27.02 -3.50
C PRO A 28 -17.56 26.59 -3.10
N ARG A 29 -17.04 25.55 -3.76
CA ARG A 29 -15.74 24.93 -3.42
C ARG A 29 -14.58 25.93 -3.32
N ASP A 30 -14.49 26.83 -4.27
CA ASP A 30 -13.41 27.81 -4.41
C ASP A 30 -13.84 29.24 -4.02
N GLY A 31 -15.02 29.36 -3.40
CA GLY A 31 -15.60 30.62 -2.96
C GLY A 31 -15.07 31.14 -1.63
N LYS A 32 -15.91 31.93 -0.95
CA LYS A 32 -15.59 32.48 0.38
C LYS A 32 -15.41 31.35 1.39
N PHE A 33 -14.42 31.53 2.25
CA PHE A 33 -14.13 30.62 3.38
C PHE A 33 -13.90 31.46 4.65
N ILE A 34 -14.05 30.85 5.80
CA ILE A 34 -13.90 31.51 7.10
C ILE A 34 -12.41 31.60 7.44
N GLU A 35 -11.70 30.50 7.37
CA GLU A 35 -10.29 30.43 7.73
C GLU A 35 -9.53 29.40 6.87
N LYS A 36 -8.24 29.66 6.62
CA LYS A 36 -7.31 28.71 6.01
C LYS A 36 -6.54 28.01 7.13
N VAL A 37 -6.67 26.69 7.23
CA VAL A 37 -6.03 25.87 8.26
C VAL A 37 -4.94 24.96 7.73
N GLY A 38 -4.56 25.10 6.47
CA GLY A 38 -3.44 24.36 5.90
C GLY A 38 -3.36 24.41 4.38
N THR A 39 -2.40 23.68 3.86
CA THR A 39 -2.16 23.55 2.39
C THR A 39 -1.81 22.12 2.03
N PHE A 40 -2.15 21.74 0.81
CA PHE A 40 -1.87 20.43 0.25
C PHE A 40 -1.42 20.54 -1.20
N ASP A 41 -0.23 20.02 -1.50
CA ASP A 41 0.31 19.95 -2.85
C ASP A 41 0.35 18.48 -3.32
N PRO A 42 -0.49 18.08 -4.29
CA PRO A 42 -0.52 16.71 -4.78
C PRO A 42 0.67 16.35 -5.67
N LEU A 43 1.39 17.32 -6.23
CA LEU A 43 2.50 17.09 -7.15
C LEU A 43 3.78 16.69 -6.44
N LYS A 44 3.90 17.02 -5.15
CA LYS A 44 5.04 16.61 -4.33
C LYS A 44 4.97 15.14 -3.94
N ASP A 45 6.12 14.54 -3.68
CA ASP A 45 6.21 13.15 -3.27
C ASP A 45 5.50 12.87 -1.96
N LYS A 46 5.06 11.63 -1.75
CA LYS A 46 4.33 11.23 -0.55
C LYS A 46 5.17 11.35 0.73
N MET A 47 6.48 11.20 0.60
CA MET A 47 7.43 11.29 1.72
C MET A 47 7.82 12.72 2.06
N ASP A 48 7.53 13.68 1.19
CA ASP A 48 7.89 15.08 1.40
C ASP A 48 6.97 15.71 2.45
N LYS A 49 7.54 16.15 3.56
CA LYS A 49 6.84 16.86 4.66
C LYS A 49 6.18 18.15 4.16
N SER A 50 6.74 18.81 3.16
CA SER A 50 6.18 20.04 2.60
C SER A 50 4.95 19.81 1.71
N ARG A 51 4.59 18.55 1.41
CA ARG A 51 3.38 18.17 0.67
C ARG A 51 2.10 18.54 1.39
N LEU A 52 2.07 18.36 2.69
CA LEU A 52 0.92 18.61 3.55
C LEU A 52 1.36 19.46 4.74
N ASN A 53 0.86 20.69 4.80
CA ASN A 53 1.06 21.57 5.94
C ASN A 53 -0.29 21.77 6.63
N LEU A 54 -0.35 21.47 7.95
CA LEU A 54 -1.55 21.57 8.77
C LEU A 54 -1.29 22.44 10.00
N GLU A 55 -2.16 23.40 10.25
CA GLU A 55 -2.19 24.21 11.46
C GLU A 55 -2.99 23.46 12.54
N MET A 56 -2.29 22.59 13.29
CA MET A 56 -2.90 21.63 14.22
C MET A 56 -3.82 22.28 15.26
N ASP A 57 -3.41 23.41 15.85
CA ASP A 57 -4.17 24.07 16.91
C ASP A 57 -5.49 24.65 16.38
N ARG A 58 -5.46 25.24 15.18
CA ARG A 58 -6.66 25.79 14.56
C ARG A 58 -7.62 24.68 14.14
N ILE A 59 -7.08 23.56 13.64
CA ILE A 59 -7.91 22.40 13.27
C ILE A 59 -8.59 21.82 14.50
N LYS A 60 -7.88 21.63 15.62
CA LYS A 60 -8.46 21.15 16.88
C LYS A 60 -9.59 22.07 17.37
N HIS A 61 -9.35 23.38 17.35
CA HIS A 61 -10.37 24.36 17.70
C HIS A 61 -11.65 24.19 16.87
N TRP A 62 -11.53 24.07 15.54
CA TRP A 62 -12.68 23.91 14.67
C TRP A 62 -13.37 22.56 14.81
N LEU A 63 -12.64 21.47 15.06
CA LEU A 63 -13.22 20.17 15.36
C LEU A 63 -14.04 20.21 16.66
N ASN A 64 -13.52 20.84 17.69
CA ASN A 64 -14.23 21.02 18.97
C ASN A 64 -15.48 21.90 18.82
N THR A 65 -15.46 22.88 17.92
CA THR A 65 -16.62 23.71 17.56
C THR A 65 -17.66 22.95 16.72
N GLY A 66 -17.35 21.72 16.27
CA GLY A 66 -18.26 20.88 15.50
C GLY A 66 -18.11 20.96 13.98
N ALA A 67 -17.00 21.47 13.48
CA ALA A 67 -16.72 21.46 12.03
C ALA A 67 -16.48 20.04 11.53
N GLN A 68 -17.16 19.63 10.46
CA GLN A 68 -17.05 18.29 9.90
C GLN A 68 -16.00 18.24 8.79
N PRO A 69 -14.96 17.40 8.87
CA PRO A 69 -14.00 17.22 7.79
C PRO A 69 -14.60 16.42 6.63
N THR A 70 -14.24 16.76 5.41
CA THR A 70 -14.55 15.96 4.22
C THR A 70 -13.69 14.68 4.22
N GLU A 71 -14.10 13.62 3.51
CA GLU A 71 -13.40 12.31 3.49
C GLU A 71 -11.89 12.43 3.24
N LYS A 72 -11.47 13.32 2.34
CA LYS A 72 -10.05 13.50 2.03
C LYS A 72 -9.29 14.18 3.17
N VAL A 73 -9.89 15.22 3.75
CA VAL A 73 -9.31 15.92 4.92
C VAL A 73 -9.28 14.99 6.13
N HIS A 74 -10.34 14.21 6.35
CA HIS A 74 -10.40 13.22 7.43
C HIS A 74 -9.23 12.24 7.38
N ARG A 75 -8.84 11.76 6.18
CA ARG A 75 -7.64 10.90 6.02
C ARG A 75 -6.37 11.64 6.41
N PHE A 76 -6.20 12.89 6.01
CA PHE A 76 -5.04 13.68 6.40
C PHE A 76 -4.96 13.90 7.91
N LEU A 77 -6.11 14.12 8.57
CA LEU A 77 -6.17 14.28 10.02
C LEU A 77 -5.91 12.96 10.75
N SER A 78 -6.35 11.85 10.18
CA SER A 78 -6.03 10.51 10.69
C SER A 78 -4.55 10.19 10.56
N ASP A 79 -3.93 10.49 9.41
CA ASP A 79 -2.49 10.31 9.18
C ASP A 79 -1.66 11.19 10.14
N ALA A 80 -2.20 12.35 10.54
CA ALA A 80 -1.62 13.26 11.52
C ALA A 80 -1.96 12.90 12.99
N GLY A 81 -2.73 11.83 13.24
CA GLY A 81 -3.09 11.37 14.59
C GLY A 81 -4.15 12.19 15.32
N LEU A 82 -4.87 13.10 14.65
CA LEU A 82 -5.91 13.94 15.25
C LEU A 82 -7.29 13.27 15.32
N MET A 83 -7.55 12.28 14.48
CA MET A 83 -8.83 11.57 14.39
C MET A 83 -8.61 10.09 14.06
N GLU A 84 -9.59 9.26 14.39
CA GLU A 84 -9.62 7.87 13.96
C GLU A 84 -9.70 7.74 12.43
N ALA A 85 -9.14 6.66 11.90
CA ALA A 85 -9.20 6.40 10.48
C ALA A 85 -10.65 6.24 10.00
N PRO A 86 -11.04 6.85 8.85
CA PRO A 86 -12.39 6.71 8.34
C PRO A 86 -12.67 5.24 7.99
N ARG A 87 -13.85 4.76 8.36
CA ARG A 87 -14.26 3.38 8.06
C ARG A 87 -14.16 3.13 6.56
N LYS A 88 -13.41 2.11 6.18
CA LYS A 88 -13.33 1.68 4.78
C LYS A 88 -14.70 1.19 4.34
N ARG A 89 -15.24 1.77 3.27
CA ARG A 89 -16.48 1.25 2.67
C ARG A 89 -16.19 -0.13 2.09
N ASN A 90 -16.66 -1.17 2.78
CA ASN A 90 -16.59 -2.52 2.25
C ASN A 90 -17.81 -2.77 1.35
N ASN A 91 -17.59 -2.88 0.06
CA ASN A 91 -18.65 -3.25 -0.88
C ASN A 91 -18.32 -4.65 -1.45
N PRO A 92 -18.81 -5.73 -0.81
CA PRO A 92 -18.46 -7.10 -1.18
C PRO A 92 -18.92 -7.46 -2.60
N ASN A 93 -20.02 -6.89 -3.07
CA ASN A 93 -20.54 -7.18 -4.41
C ASN A 93 -19.71 -6.54 -5.53
N LYS A 94 -19.16 -5.34 -5.28
CA LYS A 94 -18.31 -4.63 -6.25
C LYS A 94 -16.87 -5.11 -6.24
N ALA A 95 -16.41 -5.65 -5.11
CA ALA A 95 -15.06 -6.19 -4.93
C ALA A 95 -14.91 -7.62 -5.51
N LYS A 96 -16.02 -8.35 -5.71
CA LYS A 96 -15.95 -9.70 -6.29
C LYS A 96 -15.57 -9.61 -7.78
N PRO A 97 -14.48 -10.24 -8.20
CA PRO A 97 -14.11 -10.27 -9.62
C PRO A 97 -15.18 -11.01 -10.41
N LYS A 98 -15.48 -10.55 -11.63
CA LYS A 98 -16.42 -11.21 -12.55
C LYS A 98 -15.91 -12.62 -12.90
N LYS A 99 -16.82 -13.55 -13.27
CA LYS A 99 -16.52 -14.96 -13.58
C LYS A 99 -15.25 -15.13 -14.44
N LYS A 100 -15.15 -14.41 -15.55
CA LYS A 100 -13.98 -14.46 -16.44
C LYS A 100 -12.65 -14.02 -15.79
N ALA A 101 -12.71 -13.13 -14.78
CA ALA A 101 -11.52 -12.74 -14.02
C ALA A 101 -11.16 -13.79 -12.96
N GLN A 102 -12.15 -14.47 -12.38
CA GLN A 102 -11.93 -15.57 -11.44
C GLN A 102 -11.27 -16.77 -12.14
N GLU A 103 -11.71 -17.12 -13.34
CA GLU A 103 -11.11 -18.16 -14.18
C GLU A 103 -9.63 -17.86 -14.49
N ARG A 104 -9.33 -16.61 -14.87
CA ARG A 104 -7.93 -16.19 -15.11
C ARG A 104 -7.06 -16.26 -13.86
N ILE A 105 -7.62 -15.94 -12.69
CA ILE A 105 -6.90 -16.01 -11.40
C ILE A 105 -6.65 -17.47 -11.04
N LYS A 106 -7.64 -18.36 -11.20
CA LYS A 106 -7.50 -19.81 -10.99
C LYS A 106 -6.45 -20.40 -11.92
N ALA A 107 -6.55 -20.13 -13.22
CA ALA A 107 -5.58 -20.62 -14.19
C ALA A 107 -4.14 -20.14 -13.89
N LYS A 108 -3.97 -18.90 -13.42
CA LYS A 108 -2.66 -18.41 -12.97
C LYS A 108 -2.16 -19.12 -11.72
N GLN A 109 -3.04 -19.37 -10.75
CA GLN A 109 -2.67 -20.09 -9.53
C GLN A 109 -2.26 -21.53 -9.84
N GLU A 110 -2.99 -22.23 -10.68
CA GLU A 110 -2.67 -23.59 -11.15
C GLU A 110 -1.34 -23.64 -11.91
N ALA A 111 -1.08 -22.66 -12.79
CA ALA A 111 0.19 -22.57 -13.50
C ALA A 111 1.38 -22.29 -12.55
N ILE A 112 1.18 -21.48 -11.50
CA ILE A 112 2.21 -21.22 -10.49
C ILE A 112 2.46 -22.47 -9.62
N GLN A 113 1.40 -23.20 -9.27
CA GLN A 113 1.52 -24.44 -8.52
C GLN A 113 2.28 -25.50 -9.31
N LYS A 114 1.93 -25.73 -10.58
CA LYS A 114 2.64 -26.66 -11.46
C LYS A 114 4.13 -26.32 -11.59
N LYS A 115 4.46 -25.04 -11.83
CA LYS A 115 5.86 -24.62 -11.87
C LYS A 115 6.63 -24.86 -10.56
N LYS A 116 5.97 -24.65 -9.41
CA LYS A 116 6.60 -24.93 -8.12
C LYS A 116 6.79 -26.41 -7.84
N GLU A 117 5.90 -27.27 -8.36
CA GLU A 117 6.02 -28.73 -8.28
C GLU A 117 7.13 -29.25 -9.21
N GLU A 118 7.22 -28.71 -10.44
CA GLU A 118 8.31 -29.01 -11.36
C GLU A 118 9.67 -28.58 -10.79
N GLU A 119 9.78 -27.36 -10.24
CA GLU A 119 11.03 -26.90 -9.59
C GLU A 119 11.41 -27.74 -8.37
N LYS A 120 10.44 -28.27 -7.63
CA LYS A 120 10.73 -29.17 -6.51
C LYS A 120 11.23 -30.54 -6.99
N GLN A 121 10.58 -31.12 -8.01
CA GLN A 121 11.00 -32.40 -8.59
C GLN A 121 12.40 -32.32 -9.20
N ASP A 122 12.74 -31.20 -9.84
CA ASP A 122 14.08 -31.01 -10.42
C ASP A 122 15.15 -30.84 -9.32
N LYS A 123 14.81 -30.18 -8.22
CA LYS A 123 15.72 -30.07 -7.06
C LYS A 123 15.92 -31.41 -6.35
N ASP A 124 14.86 -32.20 -6.17
CA ASP A 124 14.95 -33.52 -5.57
C ASP A 124 15.77 -34.47 -6.45
N LYS A 125 15.61 -34.45 -7.79
CA LYS A 125 16.46 -35.21 -8.72
C LYS A 125 17.94 -34.79 -8.67
N GLN A 126 18.22 -33.49 -8.54
CA GLN A 126 19.62 -33.02 -8.39
C GLN A 126 20.26 -33.43 -7.08
N ILE A 127 19.48 -33.56 -6.00
CA ILE A 127 19.95 -33.99 -4.70
C ILE A 127 20.26 -35.49 -4.73
N ASP A 128 19.43 -36.30 -5.38
CA ASP A 128 19.65 -37.73 -5.51
C ASP A 128 20.88 -38.05 -6.40
N VAL A 129 21.04 -37.36 -7.53
CA VAL A 129 22.24 -37.52 -8.38
C VAL A 129 23.51 -37.09 -7.65
N SER A 130 23.45 -36.06 -6.82
CA SER A 130 24.60 -35.62 -6.01
C SER A 130 24.95 -36.55 -4.86
N LYS A 131 23.98 -37.31 -4.34
CA LYS A 131 24.20 -38.35 -3.32
C LYS A 131 24.79 -39.63 -3.92
N GLU A 132 24.32 -40.07 -5.09
CA GLU A 132 24.89 -41.20 -5.79
C GLU A 132 26.33 -40.94 -6.25
N ALA A 133 26.63 -39.72 -6.74
CA ALA A 133 27.99 -39.33 -7.10
C ALA A 133 28.96 -39.38 -5.89
N LYS A 134 28.50 -38.94 -4.70
CA LYS A 134 29.32 -39.02 -3.47
C LYS A 134 29.50 -40.43 -2.95
N ALA A 135 28.48 -41.28 -3.11
CA ALA A 135 28.58 -42.70 -2.67
C ALA A 135 29.55 -43.52 -3.56
N THR A 136 29.63 -43.19 -4.86
CA THR A 136 30.59 -43.83 -5.77
C THR A 136 32.04 -43.36 -5.54
N GLU A 137 32.22 -42.09 -5.13
CA GLU A 137 33.55 -41.57 -4.81
C GLU A 137 34.12 -42.11 -3.50
N GLU A 138 33.24 -42.38 -2.51
CA GLU A 138 33.62 -42.99 -1.24
C GLU A 138 33.95 -44.48 -1.37
N GLN A 139 33.34 -45.20 -2.31
CA GLN A 139 33.69 -46.61 -2.59
C GLN A 139 34.97 -46.75 -3.43
N ALA A 140 35.38 -45.76 -4.19
CA ALA A 140 36.63 -45.76 -4.95
C ALA A 140 37.89 -45.43 -4.09
N ALA A 141 37.69 -44.82 -2.92
CA ALA A 141 38.80 -44.41 -2.05
C ALA A 141 39.26 -45.51 -1.03
N LYS A 142 38.53 -46.62 -0.92
CA LYS A 142 38.86 -47.69 0.07
C LYS A 142 39.86 -48.76 -0.35
N PRO A 143 40.28 -48.99 -1.62
CA PRO A 143 41.29 -50.04 -1.89
C PRO A 143 42.75 -49.59 -1.85
N ALA A 144 43.06 -48.33 -1.52
CA ALA A 144 44.46 -47.84 -1.56
C ALA A 144 45.16 -47.79 -0.19
N GLU A 145 44.47 -48.09 0.90
CA GLU A 145 45.07 -48.04 2.25
C GLU A 145 45.48 -49.41 2.82
N GLU A 146 45.06 -50.51 2.19
CA GLU A 146 45.47 -51.87 2.64
C GLU A 146 46.78 -52.43 2.01
N ALA A 147 47.41 -51.67 1.11
CA ALA A 147 48.63 -52.12 0.43
C ALA A 147 49.95 -51.54 1.00
N LYS A 148 49.94 -50.93 2.18
CA LYS A 148 51.15 -50.33 2.80
C LYS A 148 51.41 -50.84 4.25
N ALA A 149 50.89 -51.97 4.64
CA ALA A 149 51.25 -52.60 5.90
C ALA A 149 51.59 -54.10 5.68
N THR A 150 52.76 -54.32 5.04
CA THR A 150 53.55 -55.62 5.18
C THR A 150 55.00 -55.34 4.87
#